data_a28d2bff0809e279f250343009c25bec
#
_entry.id   a28d2bff0809e279f250343009c25bec
#
_cell.length_a   1.000
_cell.length_b   1.000
_cell.length_c   1.000
_cell.angle_alpha   90.00
_cell.angle_beta   90.00
_cell.angle_gamma   90.00
#
_symmetry.space_group_name_H-M   'P 1'
#
loop_
_entity.id
_entity.type
_entity.pdbx_description
1 polymer ?
#
loop_
_entity_poly.entity_id
_entity_poly.type
_entity_poly.pdbx_seq_one_letter_code
_entity_poly.pdbx_strand_id
1 'polypeptide(L)'
;MNSRDVPITSSELANLWMTYQEKTMILRMLEHFLEHADSEAKQLLQTHYESAGKAIDIITEIFKQEGAAIPVGFTANDINKGVPKLFDFLYDIMYLHMMTKVEMSLFSLFCGISYRSDINDLFISWTAESQALNNEVTQFLLEKGVLVRPAFVSMPKEVHFVQENHYRKFGLFGEKRSLNTIEVSLIHHAIETNLVGMQLMIGFAQVAENKDVQQYLVKGMKLSKKIEVDLGEFLRQSYIEPPATHAGKATSSQIAPFSDKLMMYNTSLLTSFGLGTNAIGGAFSLRNDLPAKMSLLAKDIFTFAQEGGKILIKNGWIEEPPQMEDRNQLTQ
;
A
#
# COMPACT_ATOMS: atom_id res chain seq x y z
N MET A 1 -33.59 17.54 -6.00
CA MET A 1 -32.33 18.01 -6.58
C MET A 1 -31.63 16.77 -7.11
N ASN A 2 -31.33 16.72 -8.38
CA ASN A 2 -30.57 15.58 -8.91
C ASN A 2 -29.13 15.70 -8.35
N SER A 3 -28.57 14.66 -7.78
CA SER A 3 -27.25 14.71 -7.11
C SER A 3 -26.13 15.19 -8.04
N ARG A 4 -26.31 15.03 -9.35
CA ARG A 4 -25.40 15.51 -10.40
C ARG A 4 -25.41 17.03 -10.62
N ASP A 5 -26.41 17.73 -10.08
CA ASP A 5 -26.52 19.19 -10.19
C ASP A 5 -25.75 19.93 -9.08
N VAL A 6 -25.11 19.18 -8.15
CA VAL A 6 -24.29 19.72 -7.07
C VAL A 6 -22.83 19.77 -7.53
N PRO A 7 -22.12 20.91 -7.38
CA PRO A 7 -20.70 20.98 -7.73
C PRO A 7 -19.85 19.94 -6.97
N ILE A 8 -18.80 19.46 -7.62
CA ILE A 8 -17.84 18.55 -6.99
C ILE A 8 -17.11 19.28 -5.85
N THR A 9 -16.95 18.61 -4.72
CA THR A 9 -16.25 19.17 -3.55
C THR A 9 -14.72 18.97 -3.65
N SER A 10 -13.95 19.66 -2.81
CA SER A 10 -12.51 19.49 -2.73
C SER A 10 -12.11 18.05 -2.36
N SER A 11 -12.87 17.39 -1.47
CA SER A 11 -12.59 15.98 -1.10
C SER A 11 -12.84 15.02 -2.27
N GLU A 12 -13.93 15.18 -3.00
CA GLU A 12 -14.27 14.35 -4.16
C GLU A 12 -13.25 14.54 -5.30
N LEU A 13 -12.89 15.80 -5.57
CA LEU A 13 -11.85 16.10 -6.56
C LEU A 13 -10.51 15.49 -6.18
N ALA A 14 -10.11 15.61 -4.91
CA ALA A 14 -8.87 15.01 -4.40
C ALA A 14 -8.90 13.48 -4.47
N ASN A 15 -10.02 12.86 -4.08
CA ASN A 15 -10.20 11.40 -4.13
C ASN A 15 -10.07 10.86 -5.56
N LEU A 16 -10.73 11.51 -6.52
CA LEU A 16 -10.65 11.14 -7.95
C LEU A 16 -9.23 11.38 -8.51
N TRP A 17 -8.58 12.49 -8.14
CA TRP A 17 -7.20 12.81 -8.52
C TRP A 17 -6.23 11.73 -8.06
N MET A 18 -6.28 11.37 -6.77
CA MET A 18 -5.43 10.33 -6.19
C MET A 18 -5.70 8.96 -6.81
N THR A 19 -6.98 8.62 -7.06
CA THR A 19 -7.36 7.36 -7.70
C THR A 19 -6.86 7.29 -9.14
N TYR A 20 -6.93 8.40 -9.90
CA TYR A 20 -6.40 8.46 -11.25
C TYR A 20 -4.90 8.20 -11.29
N GLN A 21 -4.14 8.85 -10.39
CA GLN A 21 -2.69 8.64 -10.27
C GLN A 21 -2.35 7.18 -9.93
N GLU A 22 -3.07 6.61 -8.97
CA GLU A 22 -2.89 5.22 -8.56
C GLU A 22 -3.25 4.25 -9.68
N LYS A 23 -4.41 4.41 -10.34
CA LYS A 23 -4.88 3.53 -11.40
C LYS A 23 -3.98 3.58 -12.65
N THR A 24 -3.48 4.75 -13.02
CA THR A 24 -2.51 4.86 -14.13
C THR A 24 -1.17 4.21 -13.79
N MET A 25 -0.70 4.33 -12.55
CA MET A 25 0.52 3.66 -12.08
C MET A 25 0.35 2.14 -12.08
N ILE A 26 -0.74 1.62 -11.48
CA ILE A 26 -0.97 0.18 -11.40
C ILE A 26 -1.14 -0.44 -12.78
N LEU A 27 -1.76 0.29 -13.73
CA LEU A 27 -1.92 -0.15 -15.10
C LEU A 27 -0.56 -0.44 -15.76
N ARG A 28 0.43 0.44 -15.56
CA ARG A 28 1.80 0.24 -16.08
C ARG A 28 2.51 -0.94 -15.42
N MET A 29 2.32 -1.11 -14.09
CA MET A 29 2.86 -2.26 -13.39
C MET A 29 2.29 -3.58 -13.94
N LEU A 30 0.97 -3.64 -14.12
CA LEU A 30 0.28 -4.82 -14.63
C LEU A 30 0.64 -5.13 -16.08
N GLU A 31 0.92 -4.13 -16.94
CA GLU A 31 1.42 -4.37 -18.29
C GLU A 31 2.71 -5.20 -18.29
N HIS A 32 3.68 -4.85 -17.42
CA HIS A 32 4.91 -5.62 -17.30
C HIS A 32 4.67 -7.03 -16.73
N PHE A 33 3.80 -7.15 -15.73
CA PHE A 33 3.49 -8.45 -15.13
C PHE A 33 2.80 -9.37 -16.15
N LEU A 34 1.87 -8.84 -16.94
CA LEU A 34 1.13 -9.59 -17.97
C LEU A 34 2.01 -10.08 -19.13
N GLU A 35 3.06 -9.33 -19.49
CA GLU A 35 4.04 -9.78 -20.51
C GLU A 35 4.72 -11.09 -20.11
N HIS A 36 4.83 -11.37 -18.80
CA HIS A 36 5.57 -12.49 -18.24
C HIS A 36 4.71 -13.47 -17.43
N ALA A 37 3.39 -13.24 -17.38
CA ALA A 37 2.48 -14.05 -16.59
C ALA A 37 2.35 -15.47 -17.15
N ASP A 38 2.34 -16.46 -16.25
CA ASP A 38 1.90 -17.80 -16.59
C ASP A 38 0.37 -17.85 -16.77
N SER A 39 -0.14 -18.98 -17.27
CA SER A 39 -1.56 -19.13 -17.57
C SER A 39 -2.46 -19.03 -16.34
N GLU A 40 -1.98 -19.42 -15.16
CA GLU A 40 -2.77 -19.42 -13.92
C GLU A 40 -2.89 -18.02 -13.31
N ALA A 41 -1.78 -17.27 -13.26
CA ALA A 41 -1.74 -15.91 -12.71
C ALA A 41 -2.37 -14.89 -13.67
N LYS A 42 -2.36 -15.17 -14.98
CA LYS A 42 -2.75 -14.22 -16.03
C LYS A 42 -4.19 -13.72 -15.85
N GLN A 43 -5.11 -14.59 -15.46
CA GLN A 43 -6.50 -14.21 -15.27
C GLN A 43 -6.67 -13.16 -14.16
N LEU A 44 -6.01 -13.35 -13.02
CA LEU A 44 -6.06 -12.40 -11.89
C LEU A 44 -5.49 -11.03 -12.28
N LEU A 45 -4.32 -11.02 -12.92
CA LEU A 45 -3.67 -9.80 -13.38
C LEU A 45 -4.50 -9.08 -14.44
N GLN A 46 -5.11 -9.83 -15.39
CA GLN A 46 -5.94 -9.29 -16.46
C GLN A 46 -7.21 -8.65 -15.91
N THR A 47 -7.89 -9.30 -14.95
CA THR A 47 -9.09 -8.76 -14.29
C THR A 47 -8.80 -7.39 -13.68
N HIS A 48 -7.67 -7.26 -12.96
CA HIS A 48 -7.29 -5.98 -12.36
C HIS A 48 -6.87 -4.93 -13.38
N TYR A 49 -6.16 -5.34 -14.42
CA TYR A 49 -5.78 -4.47 -15.53
C TYR A 49 -7.01 -3.84 -16.21
N GLU A 50 -8.03 -4.64 -16.50
CA GLU A 50 -9.27 -4.16 -17.12
C GLU A 50 -10.08 -3.25 -16.19
N SER A 51 -10.15 -3.59 -14.89
CA SER A 51 -10.80 -2.74 -13.89
C SER A 51 -10.08 -1.40 -13.75
N ALA A 52 -8.75 -1.38 -13.70
CA ALA A 52 -7.98 -0.15 -13.65
C ALA A 52 -8.21 0.73 -14.89
N GLY A 53 -8.23 0.15 -16.09
CA GLY A 53 -8.52 0.87 -17.33
C GLY A 53 -9.92 1.51 -17.31
N LYS A 54 -10.94 0.76 -16.92
CA LYS A 54 -12.31 1.28 -16.79
C LYS A 54 -12.41 2.44 -15.78
N ALA A 55 -11.73 2.33 -14.65
CA ALA A 55 -11.72 3.39 -13.64
C ALA A 55 -11.08 4.67 -14.18
N ILE A 56 -9.98 4.58 -14.92
CA ILE A 56 -9.33 5.72 -15.59
C ILE A 56 -10.29 6.40 -16.56
N ASP A 57 -11.01 5.62 -17.40
CA ASP A 57 -11.97 6.16 -18.37
C ASP A 57 -13.12 6.90 -17.66
N ILE A 58 -13.68 6.31 -16.60
CA ILE A 58 -14.76 6.91 -15.81
C ILE A 58 -14.29 8.24 -15.18
N ILE A 59 -13.13 8.25 -14.54
CA ILE A 59 -12.59 9.46 -13.89
C ILE A 59 -12.30 10.54 -14.95
N THR A 60 -11.74 10.15 -16.08
CA THR A 60 -11.48 11.06 -17.21
C THR A 60 -12.75 11.75 -17.68
N GLU A 61 -13.85 10.99 -17.80
CA GLU A 61 -15.12 11.53 -18.23
C GLU A 61 -15.73 12.48 -17.17
N ILE A 62 -15.62 12.16 -15.88
CA ILE A 62 -16.04 13.06 -14.80
C ILE A 62 -15.26 14.37 -14.86
N PHE A 63 -13.93 14.35 -14.99
CA PHE A 63 -13.13 15.57 -15.09
C PHE A 63 -13.52 16.44 -16.29
N LYS A 64 -13.81 15.82 -17.46
CA LYS A 64 -14.29 16.54 -18.64
C LYS A 64 -15.64 17.22 -18.36
N GLN A 65 -16.59 16.49 -17.77
CA GLN A 65 -17.93 17.01 -17.46
C GLN A 65 -17.88 18.16 -16.45
N GLU A 66 -16.97 18.11 -15.49
CA GLU A 66 -16.75 19.16 -14.49
C GLU A 66 -15.90 20.33 -15.03
N GLY A 67 -15.36 20.22 -16.24
CA GLY A 67 -14.42 21.21 -16.79
C GLY A 67 -13.08 21.27 -16.04
N ALA A 68 -12.72 20.21 -15.33
CA ALA A 68 -11.48 20.11 -14.57
C ALA A 68 -10.33 19.60 -15.45
N ALA A 69 -9.10 19.97 -15.09
CA ALA A 69 -7.91 19.41 -15.70
C ALA A 69 -7.82 17.91 -15.39
N ILE A 70 -7.51 17.11 -16.41
CA ILE A 70 -7.28 15.68 -16.26
C ILE A 70 -5.81 15.49 -15.86
N PRO A 71 -5.48 14.75 -14.78
CA PRO A 71 -4.10 14.43 -14.45
C PRO A 71 -3.40 13.71 -15.60
N VAL A 72 -2.12 13.90 -15.76
CA VAL A 72 -1.32 13.15 -16.74
C VAL A 72 -1.12 11.70 -16.27
N GLY A 73 -0.84 11.54 -14.99
CA GLY A 73 -0.58 10.24 -14.37
C GLY A 73 0.66 9.55 -14.94
N PHE A 74 0.53 8.24 -15.16
CA PHE A 74 1.59 7.39 -15.72
C PHE A 74 1.20 6.91 -17.11
N THR A 75 2.08 7.17 -18.08
CA THR A 75 1.84 6.96 -19.50
C THR A 75 2.68 5.81 -20.05
N ALA A 76 2.60 5.58 -21.35
CA ALA A 76 3.47 4.62 -22.04
C ALA A 76 4.98 4.96 -21.94
N ASN A 77 5.32 6.21 -21.58
CA ASN A 77 6.71 6.61 -21.35
C ASN A 77 7.25 6.13 -19.98
N ASP A 78 6.37 5.66 -19.10
CA ASP A 78 6.73 5.18 -17.78
C ASP A 78 6.94 3.65 -17.73
N ILE A 79 6.81 2.98 -18.87
CA ILE A 79 7.06 1.54 -19.03
C ILE A 79 7.97 1.27 -20.22
N ASN A 80 8.91 0.34 -20.03
CA ASN A 80 9.78 -0.21 -21.08
C ASN A 80 9.35 -1.66 -21.36
N LYS A 81 8.70 -1.87 -22.52
CA LYS A 81 8.17 -3.18 -22.93
C LYS A 81 9.24 -4.09 -23.53
N GLY A 82 9.01 -5.40 -23.43
CA GLY A 82 9.90 -6.39 -24.01
C GLY A 82 11.24 -6.57 -23.28
N VAL A 83 11.35 -6.06 -22.05
CA VAL A 83 12.53 -6.22 -21.18
C VAL A 83 12.38 -7.45 -20.29
N PRO A 84 13.49 -8.00 -19.75
CA PRO A 84 13.42 -9.16 -18.85
C PRO A 84 12.57 -8.89 -17.63
N LYS A 85 11.93 -9.94 -17.10
CA LYS A 85 11.12 -9.92 -15.90
C LYS A 85 11.93 -9.42 -14.69
N LEU A 86 11.41 -8.42 -13.99
CA LEU A 86 12.07 -7.85 -12.81
C LEU A 86 11.79 -8.66 -11.54
N PHE A 87 10.62 -9.25 -11.42
CA PHE A 87 10.22 -10.06 -10.27
C PHE A 87 9.78 -11.46 -10.72
N ASP A 88 9.83 -12.45 -9.84
CA ASP A 88 9.22 -13.74 -10.13
C ASP A 88 7.68 -13.65 -10.13
N PHE A 89 7.01 -14.65 -10.71
CA PHE A 89 5.56 -14.56 -10.90
C PHE A 89 4.77 -14.58 -9.56
N LEU A 90 5.30 -15.23 -8.54
CA LEU A 90 4.66 -15.25 -7.23
C LEU A 90 4.75 -13.87 -6.57
N TYR A 91 5.82 -13.13 -6.81
CA TYR A 91 5.91 -11.75 -6.38
C TYR A 91 4.85 -10.88 -7.05
N ASP A 92 4.63 -11.03 -8.36
CA ASP A 92 3.63 -10.25 -9.08
C ASP A 92 2.24 -10.40 -8.43
N ILE A 93 1.89 -11.63 -8.02
CA ILE A 93 0.61 -11.91 -7.34
C ILE A 93 0.62 -11.44 -5.88
N MET A 94 1.73 -11.53 -5.17
CA MET A 94 1.85 -10.96 -3.82
C MET A 94 1.76 -9.43 -3.83
N TYR A 95 2.33 -8.79 -4.85
CA TYR A 95 2.19 -7.36 -5.08
C TYR A 95 0.72 -7.00 -5.37
N LEU A 96 0.04 -7.75 -6.24
CA LEU A 96 -1.39 -7.57 -6.49
C LEU A 96 -2.21 -7.71 -5.20
N HIS A 97 -1.94 -8.74 -4.38
CA HIS A 97 -2.57 -8.91 -3.07
C HIS A 97 -2.37 -7.71 -2.14
N MET A 98 -1.17 -7.14 -2.13
CA MET A 98 -0.91 -5.93 -1.34
C MET A 98 -1.66 -4.72 -1.91
N MET A 99 -1.67 -4.53 -3.23
CA MET A 99 -2.37 -3.40 -3.85
C MET A 99 -3.88 -3.46 -3.62
N THR A 100 -4.50 -4.64 -3.65
CA THR A 100 -5.93 -4.76 -3.31
C THR A 100 -6.23 -4.33 -1.86
N LYS A 101 -5.32 -4.57 -0.91
CA LYS A 101 -5.45 -4.07 0.48
C LYS A 101 -5.34 -2.54 0.56
N VAL A 102 -4.42 -1.95 -0.22
CA VAL A 102 -4.29 -0.48 -0.34
C VAL A 102 -5.57 0.12 -0.89
N GLU A 103 -6.06 -0.41 -2.01
CA GLU A 103 -7.30 0.04 -2.67
C GLU A 103 -8.52 -0.07 -1.76
N MET A 104 -8.75 -1.22 -1.12
CA MET A 104 -9.85 -1.39 -0.15
C MET A 104 -9.82 -0.32 0.94
N SER A 105 -8.63 -0.02 1.46
CA SER A 105 -8.47 0.97 2.53
C SER A 105 -8.75 2.39 2.05
N LEU A 106 -8.19 2.77 0.91
CA LEU A 106 -8.35 4.10 0.33
C LEU A 106 -9.78 4.32 -0.17
N PHE A 107 -10.36 3.38 -0.92
CA PHE A 107 -11.70 3.55 -1.47
C PHE A 107 -12.78 3.55 -0.39
N SER A 108 -12.62 2.76 0.69
CA SER A 108 -13.51 2.85 1.84
C SER A 108 -13.43 4.21 2.54
N LEU A 109 -12.22 4.77 2.68
CA LEU A 109 -12.03 6.12 3.21
C LEU A 109 -12.69 7.17 2.28
N PHE A 110 -12.43 7.06 0.97
CA PHE A 110 -12.95 8.00 -0.02
C PHE A 110 -14.49 7.94 -0.13
N CYS A 111 -15.08 6.75 -0.01
CA CYS A 111 -16.52 6.60 0.13
C CYS A 111 -17.05 7.41 1.33
N GLY A 112 -16.39 7.31 2.49
CA GLY A 112 -16.81 8.01 3.72
C GLY A 112 -16.71 9.54 3.66
N ILE A 113 -15.96 10.11 2.71
CA ILE A 113 -15.75 11.55 2.54
C ILE A 113 -16.20 12.07 1.15
N SER A 114 -16.97 11.30 0.41
CA SER A 114 -17.64 11.68 -0.83
C SER A 114 -19.14 11.85 -0.59
N TYR A 115 -19.70 12.99 -0.98
CA TYR A 115 -21.06 13.40 -0.65
C TYR A 115 -21.99 13.38 -1.87
N ARG A 116 -21.44 13.54 -3.07
CA ARG A 116 -22.19 13.43 -4.33
C ARG A 116 -22.43 11.94 -4.65
N SER A 117 -23.68 11.54 -4.84
CA SER A 117 -24.05 10.12 -4.89
C SER A 117 -23.37 9.37 -6.03
N ASP A 118 -23.21 9.96 -7.21
CA ASP A 118 -22.56 9.32 -8.35
C ASP A 118 -21.07 9.00 -8.06
N ILE A 119 -20.36 9.89 -7.35
CA ILE A 119 -18.96 9.67 -6.94
C ILE A 119 -18.89 8.66 -5.77
N ASN A 120 -19.81 8.78 -4.82
CA ASN A 120 -19.88 7.84 -3.69
C ASN A 120 -20.15 6.40 -4.19
N ASP A 121 -21.11 6.23 -5.12
CA ASP A 121 -21.44 4.93 -5.73
C ASP A 121 -20.24 4.30 -6.45
N LEU A 122 -19.38 5.11 -7.09
CA LEU A 122 -18.14 4.61 -7.69
C LEU A 122 -17.20 4.03 -6.63
N PHE A 123 -16.94 4.75 -5.52
CA PHE A 123 -16.07 4.25 -4.46
C PHE A 123 -16.65 3.04 -3.74
N ILE A 124 -17.98 2.93 -3.60
CA ILE A 124 -18.66 1.71 -3.13
C ILE A 124 -18.36 0.54 -4.07
N SER A 125 -18.55 0.73 -5.39
CA SER A 125 -18.32 -0.30 -6.40
C SER A 125 -16.84 -0.74 -6.42
N TRP A 126 -15.91 0.20 -6.48
CA TRP A 126 -14.48 -0.10 -6.51
C TRP A 126 -13.99 -0.76 -5.22
N THR A 127 -14.55 -0.40 -4.06
CA THR A 127 -14.27 -1.11 -2.80
C THR A 127 -14.72 -2.57 -2.89
N ALA A 128 -15.93 -2.84 -3.40
CA ALA A 128 -16.45 -4.19 -3.56
C ALA A 128 -15.62 -5.02 -4.57
N GLU A 129 -15.21 -4.41 -5.68
CA GLU A 129 -14.34 -5.04 -6.67
C GLU A 129 -12.98 -5.41 -6.07
N SER A 130 -12.36 -4.47 -5.32
CA SER A 130 -11.07 -4.73 -4.66
C SER A 130 -11.19 -5.81 -3.59
N GLN A 131 -12.32 -5.90 -2.86
CA GLN A 131 -12.59 -6.98 -1.90
C GLN A 131 -12.72 -8.33 -2.59
N ALA A 132 -13.45 -8.41 -3.69
CA ALA A 132 -13.60 -9.64 -4.46
C ALA A 132 -12.25 -10.15 -4.99
N LEU A 133 -11.49 -9.26 -5.63
CA LEU A 133 -10.17 -9.59 -6.15
C LEU A 133 -9.19 -9.98 -5.02
N ASN A 134 -9.20 -9.28 -3.88
CA ASN A 134 -8.38 -9.65 -2.73
C ASN A 134 -8.68 -11.08 -2.26
N ASN A 135 -9.96 -11.46 -2.22
CA ASN A 135 -10.33 -12.83 -1.84
C ASN A 135 -9.82 -13.86 -2.86
N GLU A 136 -9.99 -13.62 -4.16
CA GLU A 136 -9.51 -14.52 -5.22
C GLU A 136 -7.98 -14.69 -5.14
N VAL A 137 -7.25 -13.59 -5.02
CA VAL A 137 -5.78 -13.60 -4.88
C VAL A 137 -5.35 -14.31 -3.59
N THR A 138 -6.08 -14.10 -2.49
CA THR A 138 -5.81 -14.79 -1.21
C THR A 138 -5.95 -16.31 -1.37
N GLN A 139 -7.03 -16.78 -2.00
CA GLN A 139 -7.23 -18.23 -2.23
C GLN A 139 -6.13 -18.80 -3.14
N PHE A 140 -5.79 -18.10 -4.22
CA PHE A 140 -4.70 -18.50 -5.10
C PHE A 140 -3.37 -18.67 -4.34
N LEU A 141 -2.99 -17.68 -3.53
CA LEU A 141 -1.74 -17.72 -2.76
C LEU A 141 -1.74 -18.81 -1.68
N LEU A 142 -2.91 -19.09 -1.07
CA LEU A 142 -3.08 -20.20 -0.12
C LEU A 142 -2.94 -21.55 -0.81
N GLU A 143 -3.55 -21.76 -1.98
CA GLU A 143 -3.43 -22.97 -2.78
C GLU A 143 -1.99 -23.23 -3.22
N LYS A 144 -1.26 -22.18 -3.55
CA LYS A 144 0.19 -22.28 -3.86
C LYS A 144 1.07 -22.49 -2.62
N GLY A 145 0.51 -22.41 -1.42
CA GLY A 145 1.26 -22.58 -0.16
C GLY A 145 2.26 -21.46 0.13
N VAL A 146 2.08 -20.28 -0.47
CA VAL A 146 3.00 -19.14 -0.31
C VAL A 146 2.51 -18.09 0.67
N LEU A 147 1.20 -18.04 0.93
CA LEU A 147 0.64 -17.13 1.92
C LEU A 147 0.72 -17.73 3.32
N VAL A 148 1.50 -17.10 4.20
CA VAL A 148 1.66 -17.55 5.58
C VAL A 148 0.51 -17.03 6.44
N ARG A 149 -0.30 -17.96 6.98
CA ARG A 149 -1.38 -17.60 7.89
C ARG A 149 -0.86 -17.24 9.27
N PRO A 150 -1.49 -16.28 9.99
CA PRO A 150 -1.17 -16.02 11.38
C PRO A 150 -1.31 -17.26 12.26
N ALA A 151 -0.64 -17.25 13.43
CA ALA A 151 -0.65 -18.37 14.36
C ALA A 151 -2.07 -18.70 14.83
N PHE A 152 -2.35 -20.00 14.98
CA PHE A 152 -3.59 -20.47 15.61
C PHE A 152 -3.61 -20.17 17.09
N VAL A 153 -4.79 -19.91 17.61
CA VAL A 153 -5.04 -19.69 19.05
C VAL A 153 -6.10 -20.65 19.54
N SER A 154 -5.98 -21.11 20.79
CA SER A 154 -7.02 -21.88 21.45
C SER A 154 -8.27 -21.02 21.63
N MET A 155 -9.45 -21.54 21.24
CA MET A 155 -10.69 -20.80 21.37
C MET A 155 -11.03 -20.55 22.85
N PRO A 156 -11.30 -19.27 23.22
CA PRO A 156 -11.66 -18.92 24.59
C PRO A 156 -13.01 -19.57 24.95
N LYS A 157 -13.10 -20.16 26.14
CA LYS A 157 -14.35 -20.75 26.64
C LYS A 157 -15.18 -19.78 27.46
N GLU A 158 -14.53 -18.74 28.02
CA GLU A 158 -15.13 -17.73 28.87
C GLU A 158 -14.59 -16.34 28.53
N VAL A 159 -15.37 -15.30 28.86
CA VAL A 159 -14.95 -13.90 28.73
C VAL A 159 -14.35 -13.43 30.03
N HIS A 160 -13.12 -12.91 29.97
CA HIS A 160 -12.45 -12.31 31.11
C HIS A 160 -12.29 -10.80 30.92
N PHE A 161 -12.47 -10.04 32.00
CA PHE A 161 -12.27 -8.59 32.00
C PHE A 161 -10.87 -8.27 32.55
N VAL A 162 -10.20 -7.30 31.92
CA VAL A 162 -8.93 -6.78 32.41
C VAL A 162 -9.19 -5.90 33.64
N GLN A 163 -8.80 -6.35 34.79
CA GLN A 163 -9.05 -5.66 36.07
C GLN A 163 -7.82 -4.94 36.61
N GLU A 164 -6.61 -5.27 36.12
CA GLU A 164 -5.37 -4.78 36.73
C GLU A 164 -4.48 -4.08 35.70
N ASN A 165 -3.81 -3.02 36.16
CA ASN A 165 -2.85 -2.27 35.36
C ASN A 165 -1.65 -3.09 34.86
N HIS A 166 -1.35 -4.26 35.50
CA HIS A 166 -0.24 -5.11 35.05
C HIS A 166 -0.45 -5.63 33.59
N TYR A 167 -1.68 -5.74 33.13
CA TYR A 167 -1.97 -6.12 31.75
C TYR A 167 -1.33 -5.17 30.70
N ARG A 168 -1.19 -3.90 31.09
CA ARG A 168 -0.55 -2.87 30.25
C ARG A 168 0.94 -2.72 30.55
N LYS A 169 1.38 -3.11 31.75
CA LYS A 169 2.74 -2.81 32.22
C LYS A 169 3.78 -3.54 31.39
N PHE A 170 4.73 -2.76 30.95
CA PHE A 170 6.06 -3.16 30.55
C PHE A 170 6.93 -3.07 31.81
N GLY A 171 7.21 -4.20 32.42
CA GLY A 171 8.16 -4.26 33.53
C GLY A 171 9.58 -4.24 33.00
N LEU A 172 10.41 -3.29 33.44
CA LEU A 172 11.87 -3.33 33.19
C LEU A 172 12.51 -4.60 33.76
N PHE A 173 11.83 -5.26 34.74
CA PHE A 173 12.31 -6.44 35.47
C PHE A 173 11.21 -7.50 35.74
N GLY A 174 10.11 -7.51 34.95
CA GLY A 174 9.02 -8.48 35.07
C GLY A 174 8.73 -9.26 33.81
N GLU A 175 8.13 -10.45 33.97
CA GLU A 175 7.64 -11.24 32.83
C GLU A 175 6.61 -10.44 32.02
N LYS A 176 6.82 -10.38 30.72
CA LYS A 176 5.85 -9.79 29.80
C LYS A 176 4.74 -10.80 29.55
N ARG A 177 3.48 -10.36 29.59
CA ARG A 177 2.41 -11.23 29.09
C ARG A 177 2.61 -11.56 27.61
N SER A 178 2.12 -12.71 27.20
CA SER A 178 2.03 -13.07 25.78
C SER A 178 1.21 -12.04 25.01
N LEU A 179 1.47 -11.92 23.71
CA LEU A 179 0.67 -11.11 22.82
C LEU A 179 -0.77 -11.62 22.77
N ASN A 180 -1.74 -10.73 22.71
CA ASN A 180 -3.12 -11.09 22.42
C ASN A 180 -3.35 -11.21 20.89
N THR A 181 -4.53 -11.70 20.50
CA THR A 181 -4.85 -11.95 19.10
C THR A 181 -4.87 -10.68 18.24
N ILE A 182 -5.26 -9.53 18.79
CA ILE A 182 -5.24 -8.25 18.09
C ILE A 182 -3.79 -7.85 17.80
N GLU A 183 -2.92 -7.93 18.80
CA GLU A 183 -1.51 -7.60 18.68
C GLU A 183 -0.80 -8.52 17.68
N VAL A 184 -1.04 -9.84 17.75
CA VAL A 184 -0.48 -10.82 16.78
C VAL A 184 -0.94 -10.50 15.35
N SER A 185 -2.23 -10.24 15.14
CA SER A 185 -2.80 -9.96 13.83
C SER A 185 -2.16 -8.72 13.20
N LEU A 186 -2.05 -7.62 13.96
CA LEU A 186 -1.52 -6.35 13.45
C LEU A 186 0.00 -6.42 13.20
N ILE A 187 0.75 -7.11 14.06
CA ILE A 187 2.19 -7.35 13.86
C ILE A 187 2.42 -8.22 12.61
N HIS A 188 1.66 -9.32 12.48
CA HIS A 188 1.77 -10.20 11.32
C HIS A 188 1.52 -9.44 10.01
N HIS A 189 0.44 -8.66 9.95
CA HIS A 189 0.12 -7.83 8.79
C HIS A 189 1.23 -6.82 8.48
N ALA A 190 1.78 -6.15 9.50
CA ALA A 190 2.87 -5.20 9.30
C ALA A 190 4.14 -5.88 8.76
N ILE A 191 4.49 -7.08 9.25
CA ILE A 191 5.64 -7.84 8.74
C ILE A 191 5.40 -8.28 7.28
N GLU A 192 4.22 -8.83 6.97
CA GLU A 192 3.86 -9.27 5.62
C GLU A 192 4.00 -8.13 4.60
N THR A 193 3.44 -6.96 4.89
CA THR A 193 3.51 -5.80 3.99
C THR A 193 4.95 -5.30 3.81
N ASN A 194 5.76 -5.33 4.87
CA ASN A 194 7.17 -4.92 4.79
C ASN A 194 8.03 -5.93 4.01
N LEU A 195 7.72 -7.24 4.05
CA LEU A 195 8.41 -8.24 3.22
C LEU A 195 8.15 -7.98 1.73
N VAL A 196 6.91 -7.71 1.34
CA VAL A 196 6.57 -7.39 -0.06
C VAL A 196 7.22 -6.07 -0.48
N GLY A 197 7.11 -5.03 0.34
CA GLY A 197 7.73 -3.72 0.07
C GLY A 197 9.26 -3.78 -0.01
N MET A 198 9.91 -4.59 0.81
CA MET A 198 11.36 -4.80 0.76
C MET A 198 11.79 -5.40 -0.58
N GLN A 199 11.09 -6.42 -1.08
CA GLN A 199 11.39 -7.03 -2.37
C GLN A 199 11.15 -6.07 -3.53
N LEU A 200 10.09 -5.25 -3.47
CA LEU A 200 9.85 -4.19 -4.44
C LEU A 200 11.04 -3.24 -4.53
N MET A 201 11.48 -2.74 -3.38
CA MET A 201 12.60 -1.80 -3.31
C MET A 201 13.93 -2.41 -3.73
N ILE A 202 14.15 -3.72 -3.50
CA ILE A 202 15.32 -4.44 -4.03
C ILE A 202 15.29 -4.41 -5.56
N GLY A 203 14.19 -4.86 -6.18
CA GLY A 203 14.06 -4.87 -7.64
C GLY A 203 14.20 -3.47 -8.25
N PHE A 204 13.51 -2.48 -7.69
CA PHE A 204 13.60 -1.09 -8.16
C PHE A 204 15.01 -0.52 -8.01
N ALA A 205 15.70 -0.76 -6.89
CA ALA A 205 17.06 -0.29 -6.68
C ALA A 205 18.10 -0.91 -7.64
N GLN A 206 17.84 -2.16 -8.12
CA GLN A 206 18.70 -2.82 -9.10
C GLN A 206 18.69 -2.11 -10.46
N VAL A 207 17.58 -1.47 -10.80
CA VAL A 207 17.31 -0.95 -12.14
C VAL A 207 17.16 0.57 -12.20
N ALA A 208 17.12 1.26 -11.06
CA ALA A 208 16.98 2.72 -11.01
C ALA A 208 18.15 3.42 -11.72
N GLU A 209 17.84 4.34 -12.63
CA GLU A 209 18.82 5.09 -13.43
C GLU A 209 19.38 6.30 -12.66
N ASN A 210 18.53 6.97 -11.88
CA ASN A 210 18.90 8.10 -11.05
C ASN A 210 19.54 7.62 -9.74
N LYS A 211 20.74 8.08 -9.45
CA LYS A 211 21.50 7.68 -8.23
C LYS A 211 20.80 8.07 -6.93
N ASP A 212 20.11 9.21 -6.88
CA ASP A 212 19.38 9.63 -5.68
C ASP A 212 18.21 8.65 -5.42
N VAL A 213 17.51 8.24 -6.49
CA VAL A 213 16.44 7.23 -6.45
C VAL A 213 16.99 5.88 -5.98
N GLN A 214 18.08 5.41 -6.58
CA GLN A 214 18.71 4.16 -6.20
C GLN A 214 19.07 4.13 -4.71
N GLN A 215 19.74 5.20 -4.22
CA GLN A 215 20.13 5.29 -2.82
C GLN A 215 18.92 5.35 -1.87
N TYR A 216 17.88 6.05 -2.27
CA TYR A 216 16.63 6.14 -1.53
C TYR A 216 15.95 4.76 -1.41
N LEU A 217 15.83 4.02 -2.51
CA LEU A 217 15.27 2.67 -2.53
C LEU A 217 16.08 1.69 -1.66
N VAL A 218 17.41 1.79 -1.67
CA VAL A 218 18.27 1.00 -0.77
C VAL A 218 18.02 1.33 0.70
N LYS A 219 17.77 2.61 1.05
CA LYS A 219 17.38 3.00 2.42
C LYS A 219 16.02 2.39 2.79
N GLY A 220 15.03 2.43 1.89
CA GLY A 220 13.72 1.86 2.11
C GLY A 220 13.78 0.34 2.32
N MET A 221 14.56 -0.38 1.51
CA MET A 221 14.83 -1.80 1.71
C MET A 221 15.37 -2.10 3.13
N LYS A 222 16.35 -1.31 3.59
CA LYS A 222 16.94 -1.45 4.94
C LYS A 222 15.92 -1.13 6.04
N LEU A 223 15.06 -0.12 5.83
CA LEU A 223 14.00 0.24 6.76
C LEU A 223 12.95 -0.88 6.87
N SER A 224 12.49 -1.43 5.76
CA SER A 224 11.54 -2.56 5.76
C SER A 224 12.13 -3.78 6.46
N LYS A 225 13.40 -4.10 6.22
CA LYS A 225 14.11 -5.17 6.93
C LYS A 225 14.18 -4.91 8.44
N LYS A 226 14.47 -3.67 8.86
CA LYS A 226 14.49 -3.29 10.27
C LYS A 226 13.11 -3.49 10.91
N ILE A 227 12.03 -3.08 10.23
CA ILE A 227 10.66 -3.23 10.73
C ILE A 227 10.31 -4.71 10.90
N GLU A 228 10.62 -5.54 9.91
CA GLU A 228 10.44 -7.00 9.96
C GLU A 228 11.15 -7.61 11.19
N VAL A 229 12.43 -7.30 11.38
CA VAL A 229 13.23 -7.81 12.51
C VAL A 229 12.69 -7.32 13.84
N ASP A 230 12.43 -6.02 13.97
CA ASP A 230 11.94 -5.39 15.19
C ASP A 230 10.57 -5.93 15.63
N LEU A 231 9.63 -6.08 14.69
CA LEU A 231 8.30 -6.61 14.98
C LEU A 231 8.32 -8.14 15.12
N GLY A 232 9.15 -8.84 14.36
CA GLY A 232 9.34 -10.29 14.48
C GLY A 232 9.83 -10.71 15.85
N GLU A 233 10.64 -9.87 16.51
CA GLU A 233 11.10 -10.14 17.88
C GLU A 233 9.95 -10.17 18.89
N PHE A 234 8.91 -9.35 18.73
CA PHE A 234 7.71 -9.42 19.58
C PHE A 234 6.96 -10.75 19.44
N LEU A 235 6.89 -11.29 18.22
CA LEU A 235 6.29 -12.61 17.98
C LEU A 235 7.12 -13.71 18.63
N ARG A 236 8.45 -13.71 18.43
CA ARG A 236 9.35 -14.72 19.03
C ARG A 236 9.31 -14.71 20.55
N GLN A 237 9.20 -13.53 21.19
CA GLN A 237 9.02 -13.42 22.64
C GLN A 237 7.71 -14.07 23.13
N SER A 238 6.75 -14.31 22.24
CA SER A 238 5.51 -15.05 22.53
C SER A 238 5.53 -16.46 21.93
N TYR A 239 6.71 -16.99 21.57
CA TYR A 239 6.91 -18.30 20.93
C TYR A 239 6.15 -18.46 19.60
N ILE A 240 5.99 -17.36 18.86
CA ILE A 240 5.36 -17.34 17.54
C ILE A 240 6.44 -17.00 16.50
N GLU A 241 6.59 -17.85 15.49
CA GLU A 241 7.49 -17.54 14.38
C GLU A 241 6.92 -16.43 13.50
N PRO A 242 7.73 -15.41 13.13
CA PRO A 242 7.31 -14.39 12.18
C PRO A 242 6.99 -15.00 10.82
N PRO A 243 6.06 -14.37 10.04
CA PRO A 243 5.83 -14.81 8.68
C PRO A 243 7.12 -14.72 7.87
N ALA A 244 7.39 -15.77 7.11
CA ALA A 244 8.48 -15.83 6.15
C ALA A 244 7.95 -16.45 4.86
N THR A 245 8.37 -15.92 3.70
CA THR A 245 8.05 -16.51 2.42
C THR A 245 9.34 -16.77 1.65
N HIS A 246 9.43 -17.94 1.02
CA HIS A 246 10.52 -18.29 0.12
C HIS A 246 10.22 -17.88 -1.33
N ALA A 247 8.97 -17.51 -1.61
CA ALA A 247 8.49 -17.07 -2.91
C ALA A 247 8.39 -15.54 -2.94
N GLY A 248 8.36 -14.98 -4.13
CA GLY A 248 8.12 -13.56 -4.32
C GLY A 248 9.36 -12.70 -4.13
N LYS A 249 10.32 -12.76 -5.06
CA LYS A 249 11.55 -11.99 -5.02
C LYS A 249 11.91 -11.34 -6.35
N ALA A 250 12.77 -10.33 -6.28
CA ALA A 250 13.40 -9.73 -7.45
C ALA A 250 14.30 -10.75 -8.16
N THR A 251 14.31 -10.70 -9.49
CA THR A 251 15.22 -11.48 -10.35
C THR A 251 16.61 -10.84 -10.38
N SER A 252 17.48 -11.34 -11.21
CA SER A 252 18.80 -10.73 -11.47
C SER A 252 18.78 -9.69 -12.61
N SER A 253 17.61 -9.27 -13.10
CA SER A 253 17.50 -8.26 -14.14
C SER A 253 18.09 -6.91 -13.71
N GLN A 254 18.83 -6.28 -14.62
CA GLN A 254 19.38 -4.94 -14.45
C GLN A 254 18.82 -3.95 -15.48
N ILE A 255 17.75 -4.33 -16.17
CA ILE A 255 17.08 -3.50 -17.17
C ILE A 255 15.77 -3.00 -16.56
N ALA A 256 15.61 -1.68 -16.53
CA ALA A 256 14.44 -1.03 -15.94
C ALA A 256 13.18 -1.27 -16.78
N PRO A 257 12.15 -1.93 -16.23
CA PRO A 257 10.84 -1.98 -16.88
C PRO A 257 10.01 -0.73 -16.63
N PHE A 258 10.34 0.07 -15.62
CA PHE A 258 9.59 1.24 -15.19
C PHE A 258 10.47 2.48 -15.10
N SER A 259 9.89 3.67 -15.33
CA SER A 259 10.57 4.93 -15.08
C SER A 259 10.87 5.13 -13.60
N ASP A 260 11.91 5.88 -13.27
CA ASP A 260 12.21 6.28 -11.88
C ASP A 260 11.02 7.03 -11.25
N LYS A 261 10.28 7.84 -12.03
CA LYS A 261 9.05 8.51 -11.60
C LYS A 261 8.02 7.51 -11.08
N LEU A 262 7.75 6.44 -11.84
CA LEU A 262 6.79 5.41 -11.45
C LEU A 262 7.25 4.65 -10.20
N MET A 263 8.52 4.23 -10.18
CA MET A 263 9.09 3.51 -9.02
C MET A 263 9.02 4.34 -7.74
N MET A 264 9.30 5.62 -7.81
CA MET A 264 9.22 6.54 -6.67
C MET A 264 7.79 6.76 -6.20
N TYR A 265 6.83 6.95 -7.11
CA TYR A 265 5.42 7.12 -6.74
C TYR A 265 4.86 5.86 -6.07
N ASN A 266 5.12 4.68 -6.65
CA ASN A 266 4.72 3.40 -6.08
C ASN A 266 5.28 3.23 -4.65
N THR A 267 6.57 3.50 -4.46
CA THR A 267 7.21 3.46 -3.14
C THR A 267 6.57 4.44 -2.16
N SER A 268 6.22 5.66 -2.61
CA SER A 268 5.56 6.67 -1.79
C SER A 268 4.15 6.23 -1.35
N LEU A 269 3.36 5.66 -2.26
CA LEU A 269 2.03 5.13 -1.97
C LEU A 269 2.08 4.03 -0.89
N LEU A 270 2.98 3.06 -1.07
CA LEU A 270 3.14 1.96 -0.13
C LEU A 270 3.70 2.42 1.23
N THR A 271 4.58 3.40 1.23
CA THR A 271 5.11 4.01 2.46
C THR A 271 4.00 4.70 3.24
N SER A 272 3.11 5.43 2.56
CA SER A 272 1.95 6.09 3.18
C SER A 272 0.98 5.07 3.78
N PHE A 273 0.69 3.99 3.07
CA PHE A 273 -0.12 2.88 3.56
C PHE A 273 0.53 2.21 4.79
N GLY A 274 1.82 1.91 4.73
CA GLY A 274 2.58 1.33 5.84
C GLY A 274 2.60 2.22 7.09
N LEU A 275 2.66 3.54 6.93
CA LEU A 275 2.56 4.49 8.04
C LEU A 275 1.17 4.42 8.70
N GLY A 276 0.10 4.39 7.91
CA GLY A 276 -1.28 4.27 8.39
C GLY A 276 -1.51 2.98 9.17
N THR A 277 -1.11 1.84 8.62
CA THR A 277 -1.28 0.52 9.28
C THR A 277 -0.43 0.40 10.55
N ASN A 278 0.78 0.99 10.57
CA ASN A 278 1.63 1.05 11.77
C ASN A 278 0.96 1.87 12.89
N ALA A 279 0.35 3.01 12.55
CA ALA A 279 -0.38 3.85 13.51
C ALA A 279 -1.57 3.12 14.10
N ILE A 280 -2.36 2.40 13.29
CA ILE A 280 -3.46 1.55 13.75
C ILE A 280 -2.93 0.47 14.70
N GLY A 281 -1.85 -0.23 14.34
CA GLY A 281 -1.22 -1.24 15.17
C GLY A 281 -0.82 -0.72 16.55
N GLY A 282 -0.24 0.49 16.61
CA GLY A 282 0.10 1.16 17.85
C GLY A 282 -1.13 1.53 18.70
N ALA A 283 -2.18 2.05 18.05
CA ALA A 283 -3.38 2.52 18.74
C ALA A 283 -4.19 1.38 19.39
N PHE A 284 -4.27 0.21 18.75
CA PHE A 284 -5.03 -0.93 19.27
C PHE A 284 -4.24 -1.85 20.21
N SER A 285 -2.93 -1.64 20.36
CA SER A 285 -2.11 -2.44 21.28
C SER A 285 -2.27 -1.99 22.72
N LEU A 286 -2.51 -2.93 23.60
CA LEU A 286 -2.65 -2.67 25.05
C LEU A 286 -1.34 -2.89 25.82
N ARG A 287 -0.35 -3.55 25.24
CA ARG A 287 0.99 -3.73 25.82
C ARG A 287 1.85 -2.51 25.50
N ASN A 288 2.26 -1.74 26.52
CA ASN A 288 2.87 -0.41 26.34
C ASN A 288 4.17 -0.39 25.52
N ASP A 289 4.92 -1.49 25.45
CA ASP A 289 6.13 -1.58 24.64
C ASP A 289 5.83 -1.59 23.12
N LEU A 290 4.66 -2.07 22.70
CA LEU A 290 4.26 -2.08 21.29
C LEU A 290 3.96 -0.67 20.75
N PRO A 291 3.06 0.14 21.35
CA PRO A 291 2.87 1.52 20.91
C PRO A 291 4.15 2.35 20.92
N ALA A 292 5.02 2.16 21.92
CA ALA A 292 6.30 2.85 21.98
C ALA A 292 7.20 2.48 20.79
N LYS A 293 7.33 1.18 20.47
CA LYS A 293 8.11 0.71 19.33
C LYS A 293 7.51 1.18 18.01
N MET A 294 6.20 1.03 17.84
CA MET A 294 5.50 1.45 16.63
C MET A 294 5.60 2.96 16.39
N SER A 295 5.61 3.78 17.44
CA SER A 295 5.84 5.23 17.31
C SER A 295 7.25 5.55 16.82
N LEU A 296 8.28 4.82 17.24
CA LEU A 296 9.63 4.98 16.72
C LEU A 296 9.73 4.56 15.26
N LEU A 297 9.11 3.43 14.90
CA LEU A 297 9.05 2.98 13.51
C LEU A 297 8.25 3.96 12.62
N ALA A 298 7.14 4.51 13.11
CA ALA A 298 6.36 5.53 12.41
C ALA A 298 7.20 6.78 12.13
N LYS A 299 8.03 7.22 13.08
CA LYS A 299 8.97 8.33 12.87
C LYS A 299 9.98 8.02 11.74
N ASP A 300 10.55 6.82 11.75
CA ASP A 300 11.50 6.40 10.71
C ASP A 300 10.83 6.35 9.32
N ILE A 301 9.61 5.79 9.25
CA ILE A 301 8.80 5.73 8.01
C ILE A 301 8.46 7.14 7.53
N PHE A 302 8.04 8.05 8.44
CA PHE A 302 7.73 9.44 8.09
C PHE A 302 8.97 10.17 7.55
N THR A 303 10.13 10.00 8.19
CA THR A 303 11.39 10.59 7.72
C THR A 303 11.75 10.09 6.32
N PHE A 304 11.59 8.79 6.08
CA PHE A 304 11.79 8.19 4.77
C PHE A 304 10.81 8.75 3.72
N ALA A 305 9.53 8.88 4.05
CA ALA A 305 8.52 9.49 3.17
C ALA A 305 8.88 10.93 2.78
N GLN A 306 9.37 11.75 3.75
CA GLN A 306 9.80 13.13 3.49
C GLN A 306 11.01 13.20 2.54
N GLU A 307 11.95 12.27 2.65
CA GLU A 307 13.07 12.20 1.70
C GLU A 307 12.57 11.86 0.29
N GLY A 308 11.66 10.91 0.15
CA GLY A 308 11.04 10.54 -1.12
C GLY A 308 10.32 11.72 -1.78
N GLY A 309 9.52 12.47 -1.01
CA GLY A 309 8.84 13.67 -1.49
C GLY A 309 9.80 14.72 -2.04
N LYS A 310 10.95 14.93 -1.38
CA LYS A 310 11.99 15.87 -1.88
C LYS A 310 12.58 15.42 -3.22
N ILE A 311 12.80 14.11 -3.42
CA ILE A 311 13.32 13.58 -4.68
C ILE A 311 12.27 13.74 -5.79
N LEU A 312 11.01 13.45 -5.52
CA LEU A 312 9.91 13.63 -6.46
C LEU A 312 9.78 15.11 -6.90
N ILE A 313 9.82 16.05 -5.95
CA ILE A 313 9.75 17.49 -6.23
C ILE A 313 10.97 17.94 -7.03
N LYS A 314 12.19 17.55 -6.62
CA LYS A 314 13.46 17.92 -7.29
C LYS A 314 13.46 17.53 -8.77
N ASN A 315 12.84 16.43 -9.11
CA ASN A 315 12.78 15.90 -10.49
C ASN A 315 11.53 16.35 -11.26
N GLY A 316 10.61 17.12 -10.66
CA GLY A 316 9.37 17.55 -11.31
C GLY A 316 8.39 16.41 -11.58
N TRP A 317 8.36 15.39 -10.73
CA TRP A 317 7.56 14.19 -10.93
C TRP A 317 6.22 14.19 -10.17
N ILE A 318 5.95 15.22 -9.39
CA ILE A 318 4.65 15.41 -8.72
C ILE A 318 3.80 16.36 -9.53
N GLU A 319 2.63 15.90 -9.91
CA GLU A 319 1.57 16.78 -10.41
C GLU A 319 0.94 17.50 -9.21
N GLU A 320 0.84 18.80 -9.30
CA GLU A 320 0.26 19.61 -8.23
C GLU A 320 -1.25 19.33 -8.15
N PRO A 321 -1.74 18.82 -7.00
CA PRO A 321 -3.17 18.65 -6.81
C PRO A 321 -3.87 20.02 -6.83
N PRO A 322 -5.15 20.09 -7.27
CA PRO A 322 -5.91 21.33 -7.25
C PRO A 322 -5.89 21.99 -5.87
N GLN A 323 -5.55 23.29 -5.82
CA GLN A 323 -5.48 24.07 -4.60
C GLN A 323 -6.77 24.87 -4.38
N MET A 324 -7.05 25.20 -3.12
CA MET A 324 -8.07 26.19 -2.78
C MET A 324 -7.56 27.58 -3.21
N GLU A 325 -8.50 28.51 -3.53
CA GLU A 325 -8.15 29.86 -3.92
C GLU A 325 -7.35 30.58 -2.82
N ASP A 326 -6.25 31.21 -3.21
CA ASP A 326 -5.48 32.07 -2.31
C ASP A 326 -6.22 33.37 -2.05
N ARG A 327 -6.98 33.41 -0.95
CA ARG A 327 -7.77 34.58 -0.55
C ARG A 327 -6.90 35.81 -0.29
N ASN A 328 -5.65 35.65 0.08
CA ASN A 328 -4.74 36.80 0.29
C ASN A 328 -4.35 37.44 -1.04
N GLN A 329 -4.19 36.65 -2.11
CA GLN A 329 -3.95 37.18 -3.46
C GLN A 329 -5.18 37.86 -4.06
N LEU A 330 -6.39 37.27 -3.81
CA LEU A 330 -7.64 37.84 -4.33
C LEU A 330 -8.10 39.10 -3.64
N THR A 331 -7.55 39.45 -2.47
CA THR A 331 -7.88 40.65 -1.70
C THR A 331 -6.83 41.78 -1.83
N GLN A 332 -5.81 41.58 -2.62
CA GLN A 332 -4.81 42.59 -3.01
C GLN A 332 -5.17 43.21 -4.36
#